data_33cbf21c8563ec1f9bbaae6b572b725e
#
_entry.id   33cbf21c8563ec1f9bbaae6b572b725e
#
_cell.length_a   1.000
_cell.length_b   1.000
_cell.length_c   1.000
_cell.angle_alpha   90.00
_cell.angle_beta   90.00
_cell.angle_gamma   90.00
#
_symmetry.space_group_name_H-M   'P 1'
#
loop_
_entity.id
_entity.type
_entity.pdbx_description
1 polymer ?
#
loop_
_entity_poly.entity_id
_entity_poly.type
_entity_poly.pdbx_seq_one_letter_code
_entity_poly.pdbx_strand_id
1 'polypeptide(L)'
;AAAGAVDEKTVTAALGVMGQDDGIRLAEHLKTGDLAAAVGLLDEYYNAGRDLASVYDQMLGLIRDALLVKTSKTDVSALISPAYSVKTLQALCDGLASSTLIAWSRIISDSLDHMRTAANRRVEAELCAVRLCSLGADNYDTLGGRVEALEEKLKNGVPVQMVPAAAAQQA
;
A
#
# COMPACT_ATOMS: atom_id res chain seq x y z
N ALA A 1 -38.96 -24.93 0.57
CA ALA A 1 -37.96 -24.29 -0.26
C ALA A 1 -37.63 -22.94 0.38
N ALA A 2 -36.61 -22.90 1.22
CA ALA A 2 -36.09 -21.66 1.78
C ALA A 2 -35.08 -21.10 0.76
N ALA A 3 -35.46 -20.01 0.05
CA ALA A 3 -34.53 -19.18 -0.67
C ALA A 3 -33.68 -18.48 0.41
N GLY A 4 -32.47 -19.02 0.64
CA GLY A 4 -31.50 -18.37 1.49
C GLY A 4 -31.14 -17.02 0.85
N ALA A 5 -31.31 -15.94 1.61
CA ALA A 5 -30.80 -14.63 1.21
C ALA A 5 -29.31 -14.79 0.90
N VAL A 6 -28.94 -14.60 -0.34
CA VAL A 6 -27.54 -14.58 -0.76
C VAL A 6 -26.96 -13.31 -0.21
N ASP A 7 -26.24 -13.40 0.89
CA ASP A 7 -25.57 -12.26 1.53
C ASP A 7 -24.42 -11.82 0.63
N GLU A 8 -24.28 -10.52 0.44
CA GLU A 8 -23.21 -9.90 -0.37
C GLU A 8 -21.82 -10.43 0.03
N LYS A 9 -21.60 -10.69 1.30
CA LYS A 9 -20.37 -11.32 1.83
C LYS A 9 -20.16 -12.74 1.30
N THR A 10 -21.23 -13.53 1.16
CA THR A 10 -21.17 -14.90 0.65
C THR A 10 -20.86 -14.91 -0.85
N VAL A 11 -21.42 -13.96 -1.60
CA VAL A 11 -21.15 -13.82 -3.06
C VAL A 11 -19.71 -13.34 -3.28
N THR A 12 -19.26 -12.37 -2.51
CA THR A 12 -17.89 -11.82 -2.59
C THR A 12 -16.85 -12.90 -2.25
N ALA A 13 -17.10 -13.69 -1.21
CA ALA A 13 -16.26 -14.84 -0.85
C ALA A 13 -16.24 -15.92 -1.93
N ALA A 14 -17.39 -16.24 -2.54
CA ALA A 14 -17.49 -17.25 -3.60
C ALA A 14 -16.83 -16.83 -4.93
N LEU A 15 -16.76 -15.52 -5.21
CA LEU A 15 -16.11 -14.97 -6.39
C LEU A 15 -14.62 -14.73 -6.20
N GLY A 16 -14.05 -14.99 -5.00
CA GLY A 16 -12.64 -14.73 -4.70
C GLY A 16 -12.26 -13.24 -4.73
N VAL A 17 -13.24 -12.35 -4.71
CA VAL A 17 -13.04 -10.91 -4.69
C VAL A 17 -12.64 -10.49 -3.28
N MET A 18 -11.58 -9.69 -3.16
CA MET A 18 -11.17 -9.11 -1.88
C MET A 18 -12.29 -8.21 -1.34
N GLY A 19 -12.68 -8.38 -0.08
CA GLY A 19 -13.61 -7.46 0.58
C GLY A 19 -12.99 -6.06 0.65
N GLN A 20 -13.84 -5.03 0.66
CA GLN A 20 -13.38 -3.64 0.75
C GLN A 20 -12.46 -3.41 1.96
N ASP A 21 -12.80 -4.01 3.09
CA ASP A 21 -12.03 -3.92 4.34
C ASP A 21 -10.71 -4.69 4.27
N ASP A 22 -10.66 -5.79 3.52
CA ASP A 22 -9.46 -6.63 3.42
C ASP A 22 -8.31 -5.91 2.71
N GLY A 23 -8.60 -5.16 1.64
CA GLY A 23 -7.60 -4.36 0.91
C GLY A 23 -7.01 -3.26 1.77
N ILE A 24 -7.85 -2.60 2.54
CA ILE A 24 -7.42 -1.55 3.47
C ILE A 24 -6.57 -2.15 4.59
N ARG A 25 -6.99 -3.27 5.20
CA ARG A 25 -6.22 -3.97 6.24
C ARG A 25 -4.84 -4.36 5.75
N LEU A 26 -4.74 -4.96 4.57
CA LEU A 26 -3.44 -5.30 3.98
C LEU A 26 -2.58 -4.05 3.76
N ALA A 27 -3.14 -3.00 3.21
CA ALA A 27 -2.43 -1.74 2.98
C ALA A 27 -1.95 -1.08 4.30
N GLU A 28 -2.73 -1.17 5.38
CA GLU A 28 -2.33 -0.67 6.71
C GLU A 28 -1.16 -1.44 7.31
N HIS A 29 -1.15 -2.80 7.21
CA HIS A 29 -0.02 -3.61 7.64
C HIS A 29 1.25 -3.28 6.83
N LEU A 30 1.11 -3.10 5.52
CA LEU A 30 2.21 -2.71 4.65
C LEU A 30 2.74 -1.30 5.00
N LYS A 31 1.83 -0.36 5.30
CA LYS A 31 2.16 1.02 5.70
C LYS A 31 2.95 1.08 7.00
N THR A 32 2.57 0.26 7.97
CA THR A 32 3.26 0.18 9.28
C THR A 32 4.53 -0.67 9.24
N GLY A 33 4.79 -1.37 8.13
CA GLY A 33 5.91 -2.31 8.02
C GLY A 33 5.69 -3.61 8.82
N ASP A 34 4.46 -3.91 9.24
CA ASP A 34 4.13 -5.14 9.94
C ASP A 34 4.05 -6.32 8.95
N LEU A 35 5.25 -6.82 8.61
CA LEU A 35 5.40 -7.92 7.67
C LEU A 35 4.71 -9.18 8.16
N ALA A 36 4.77 -9.47 9.46
CA ALA A 36 4.18 -10.69 10.02
C ALA A 36 2.67 -10.71 9.84
N ALA A 37 2.00 -9.57 10.14
CA ALA A 37 0.56 -9.43 9.94
C ALA A 37 0.19 -9.43 8.45
N ALA A 38 0.98 -8.78 7.58
CA ALA A 38 0.74 -8.76 6.14
C ALA A 38 0.83 -10.17 5.53
N VAL A 39 1.87 -10.95 5.86
CA VAL A 39 2.05 -12.34 5.39
C VAL A 39 0.98 -13.25 5.98
N GLY A 40 0.64 -13.08 7.26
CA GLY A 40 -0.47 -13.83 7.90
C GLY A 40 -1.80 -13.62 7.17
N LEU A 41 -2.10 -12.39 6.76
CA LEU A 41 -3.30 -12.07 6.00
C LEU A 41 -3.28 -12.69 4.59
N LEU A 42 -2.11 -12.70 3.92
CA LEU A 42 -1.95 -13.40 2.63
C LEU A 42 -2.14 -14.91 2.77
N ASP A 43 -1.69 -15.50 3.89
CA ASP A 43 -1.91 -16.91 4.19
C ASP A 43 -3.40 -17.24 4.40
N GLU A 44 -4.12 -16.37 5.13
CA GLU A 44 -5.58 -16.47 5.26
C GLU A 44 -6.27 -16.47 3.89
N TYR A 45 -5.88 -15.56 2.99
CA TYR A 45 -6.45 -15.49 1.64
C TYR A 45 -6.14 -16.73 0.81
N TYR A 46 -4.90 -17.20 0.85
CA TYR A 46 -4.48 -18.41 0.16
C TYR A 46 -5.25 -19.65 0.64
N ASN A 47 -5.39 -19.81 1.96
CA ASN A 47 -6.11 -20.93 2.57
C ASN A 47 -7.62 -20.84 2.29
N ALA A 48 -8.18 -19.64 2.09
CA ALA A 48 -9.54 -19.42 1.64
C ALA A 48 -9.74 -19.68 0.13
N GLY A 49 -8.69 -20.11 -0.59
CA GLY A 49 -8.75 -20.43 -2.03
C GLY A 49 -8.75 -19.17 -2.92
N ARG A 50 -8.34 -18.02 -2.41
CA ARG A 50 -8.24 -16.80 -3.22
C ARG A 50 -6.96 -16.80 -4.07
N ASP A 51 -7.06 -16.27 -5.27
CA ASP A 51 -5.88 -16.03 -6.11
C ASP A 51 -5.12 -14.79 -5.62
N LEU A 52 -3.89 -14.99 -5.14
CA LEU A 52 -3.06 -13.90 -4.60
C LEU A 52 -2.69 -12.85 -5.67
N ALA A 53 -2.61 -13.24 -6.95
CA ALA A 53 -2.41 -12.27 -8.02
C ALA A 53 -3.62 -11.33 -8.13
N SER A 54 -4.83 -11.86 -8.00
CA SER A 54 -6.06 -11.05 -7.97
C SER A 54 -6.11 -10.10 -6.76
N VAL A 55 -5.57 -10.52 -5.61
CA VAL A 55 -5.46 -9.65 -4.42
C VAL A 55 -4.57 -8.44 -4.71
N TYR A 56 -3.40 -8.66 -5.32
CA TYR A 56 -2.49 -7.58 -5.68
C TYR A 56 -3.00 -6.69 -6.82
N ASP A 57 -3.74 -7.23 -7.78
CA ASP A 57 -4.40 -6.44 -8.82
C ASP A 57 -5.44 -5.49 -8.23
N GLN A 58 -6.23 -5.96 -7.26
CA GLN A 58 -7.18 -5.10 -6.53
C GLN A 58 -6.46 -4.03 -5.69
N MET A 59 -5.29 -4.35 -5.11
CA MET A 59 -4.46 -3.37 -4.42
C MET A 59 -3.94 -2.28 -5.37
N LEU A 60 -3.63 -2.58 -6.62
CA LEU A 60 -3.29 -1.55 -7.61
C LEU A 60 -4.44 -0.57 -7.81
N GLY A 61 -5.68 -1.06 -7.88
CA GLY A 61 -6.87 -0.22 -7.93
C GLY A 61 -6.99 0.70 -6.71
N LEU A 62 -6.82 0.15 -5.51
CA LEU A 62 -6.83 0.92 -4.26
C LEU A 62 -5.74 2.01 -4.24
N ILE A 63 -4.50 1.67 -4.62
CA ILE A 63 -3.38 2.63 -4.67
C ILE A 63 -3.64 3.73 -5.70
N ARG A 64 -4.18 3.38 -6.89
CA ARG A 64 -4.58 4.37 -7.88
C ARG A 64 -5.60 5.35 -7.32
N ASP A 65 -6.64 4.86 -6.68
CA ASP A 65 -7.69 5.69 -6.10
C ASP A 65 -7.14 6.57 -4.96
N ALA A 66 -6.26 6.02 -4.13
CA ALA A 66 -5.55 6.75 -3.10
C ALA A 66 -4.68 7.89 -3.68
N LEU A 67 -3.96 7.63 -4.78
CA LEU A 67 -3.19 8.66 -5.50
C LEU A 67 -4.07 9.76 -6.07
N LEU A 68 -5.21 9.42 -6.68
CA LEU A 68 -6.17 10.40 -7.19
C LEU A 68 -6.66 11.32 -6.08
N VAL A 69 -7.05 10.75 -4.94
CA VAL A 69 -7.51 11.53 -3.78
C VAL A 69 -6.40 12.41 -3.22
N LYS A 70 -5.16 11.89 -3.13
CA LYS A 70 -4.02 12.61 -2.54
C LYS A 70 -3.50 13.75 -3.42
N THR A 71 -3.52 13.57 -4.74
CA THR A 71 -2.88 14.52 -5.68
C THR A 71 -3.85 15.51 -6.32
N SER A 72 -5.15 15.19 -6.36
CA SER A 72 -6.15 16.08 -6.96
C SER A 72 -6.53 17.21 -6.04
N LYS A 73 -6.69 18.40 -6.65
CA LYS A 73 -7.22 19.60 -5.97
C LYS A 73 -8.73 19.75 -6.15
N THR A 74 -9.35 18.91 -6.96
CA THR A 74 -10.78 18.91 -7.28
C THR A 74 -11.44 17.66 -6.73
N ASP A 75 -12.77 17.66 -6.67
CA ASP A 75 -13.54 16.47 -6.29
C ASP A 75 -13.29 15.33 -7.29
N VAL A 76 -12.85 14.20 -6.79
CA VAL A 76 -12.54 12.98 -7.54
C VAL A 76 -13.52 11.84 -7.25
N SER A 77 -14.57 12.10 -6.50
CA SER A 77 -15.54 11.07 -6.06
C SER A 77 -16.13 10.26 -7.23
N ALA A 78 -16.28 10.87 -8.39
CA ALA A 78 -16.77 10.20 -9.61
C ALA A 78 -15.70 9.37 -10.34
N LEU A 79 -14.42 9.53 -10.00
CA LEU A 79 -13.28 8.89 -10.67
C LEU A 79 -12.71 7.69 -9.90
N ILE A 80 -13.02 7.62 -8.61
CA ILE A 80 -12.61 6.51 -7.75
C ILE A 80 -13.59 5.35 -7.83
N SER A 81 -13.12 4.15 -7.47
CA SER A 81 -13.98 2.98 -7.36
C SER A 81 -15.10 3.22 -6.34
N PRO A 82 -16.35 2.81 -6.63
CA PRO A 82 -17.46 2.89 -5.67
C PRO A 82 -17.24 2.04 -4.41
N ALA A 83 -16.24 1.16 -4.43
CA ALA A 83 -15.85 0.34 -3.29
C ALA A 83 -15.33 1.17 -2.10
N TYR A 84 -14.77 2.36 -2.34
CA TYR A 84 -14.12 3.14 -1.29
C TYR A 84 -14.69 4.56 -1.22
N SER A 85 -14.84 5.07 0.00
CA SER A 85 -15.15 6.49 0.20
C SER A 85 -13.89 7.35 0.11
N VAL A 86 -14.04 8.60 -0.34
CA VAL A 86 -12.94 9.58 -0.34
C VAL A 86 -12.30 9.69 1.05
N LYS A 87 -13.13 9.69 2.11
CA LYS A 87 -12.67 9.78 3.50
C LYS A 87 -11.79 8.59 3.90
N THR A 88 -12.17 7.39 3.50
CA THR A 88 -11.40 6.16 3.78
C THR A 88 -10.04 6.19 3.09
N LEU A 89 -10.03 6.63 1.81
CA LEU A 89 -8.79 6.76 1.04
C LEU A 89 -7.86 7.86 1.60
N GLN A 90 -8.43 8.97 2.08
CA GLN A 90 -7.66 10.01 2.76
C GLN A 90 -6.99 9.48 4.03
N ALA A 91 -7.73 8.75 4.87
CA ALA A 91 -7.17 8.15 6.09
C ALA A 91 -6.04 7.14 5.77
N LEU A 92 -6.19 6.35 4.71
CA LEU A 92 -5.12 5.46 4.24
C LEU A 92 -3.88 6.24 3.81
N CYS A 93 -4.07 7.39 3.13
CA CYS A 93 -2.99 8.24 2.63
C CYS A 93 -2.26 9.00 3.74
N ASP A 94 -2.84 9.10 4.95
CA ASP A 94 -2.21 9.80 6.06
C ASP A 94 -0.88 9.14 6.43
N GLY A 95 0.20 9.93 6.44
CA GLY A 95 1.56 9.46 6.71
C GLY A 95 2.23 8.69 5.55
N LEU A 96 1.58 8.52 4.38
CA LEU A 96 2.21 7.96 3.18
C LEU A 96 2.52 9.08 2.18
N ALA A 97 3.75 9.14 1.70
CA ALA A 97 4.12 10.04 0.60
C ALA A 97 3.55 9.53 -0.73
N SER A 98 3.26 10.45 -1.67
CA SER A 98 2.83 10.06 -3.03
C SER A 98 3.89 9.24 -3.75
N SER A 99 5.18 9.53 -3.51
CA SER A 99 6.31 8.75 -4.00
C SER A 99 6.29 7.30 -3.54
N THR A 100 5.91 7.03 -2.28
CA THR A 100 5.76 5.68 -1.73
C THR A 100 4.63 4.93 -2.42
N LEU A 101 3.47 5.55 -2.61
CA LEU A 101 2.34 4.94 -3.33
C LEU A 101 2.71 4.61 -4.78
N ILE A 102 3.47 5.48 -5.46
CA ILE A 102 3.98 5.23 -6.81
C ILE A 102 4.98 4.08 -6.80
N ALA A 103 5.89 4.01 -5.82
CA ALA A 103 6.83 2.91 -5.70
C ALA A 103 6.11 1.57 -5.42
N TRP A 104 5.09 1.58 -4.57
CA TRP A 104 4.25 0.42 -4.32
C TRP A 104 3.56 -0.08 -5.59
N SER A 105 2.97 0.83 -6.40
CA SER A 105 2.32 0.43 -7.65
C SER A 105 3.29 -0.27 -8.61
N ARG A 106 4.54 0.19 -8.70
CA ARG A 106 5.58 -0.43 -9.53
C ARG A 106 5.95 -1.82 -9.02
N ILE A 107 6.22 -1.97 -7.70
CA ILE A 107 6.56 -3.25 -7.10
C ILE A 107 5.45 -4.27 -7.33
N ILE A 108 4.19 -3.87 -7.14
CA ILE A 108 3.05 -4.76 -7.35
C ILE A 108 2.95 -5.16 -8.83
N SER A 109 3.08 -4.20 -9.75
CA SER A 109 3.03 -4.50 -11.20
C SER A 109 4.13 -5.48 -11.60
N ASP A 110 5.38 -5.25 -11.15
CA ASP A 110 6.50 -6.16 -11.42
C ASP A 110 6.26 -7.56 -10.82
N SER A 111 5.73 -7.62 -9.59
CA SER A 111 5.42 -8.90 -8.93
C SER A 111 4.28 -9.63 -9.61
N LEU A 112 3.27 -8.94 -10.12
CA LEU A 112 2.18 -9.54 -10.90
C LEU A 112 2.70 -10.19 -12.19
N ASP A 113 3.63 -9.53 -12.88
CA ASP A 113 4.26 -10.09 -14.08
C ASP A 113 5.10 -11.34 -13.73
N HIS A 114 5.83 -11.32 -12.61
CA HIS A 114 6.56 -12.49 -12.12
C HIS A 114 5.61 -13.64 -11.73
N MET A 115 4.49 -13.36 -11.05
CA MET A 115 3.50 -14.38 -10.66
C MET A 115 2.91 -15.14 -11.85
N ARG A 116 2.87 -14.55 -13.06
CA ARG A 116 2.38 -15.22 -14.27
C ARG A 116 3.25 -16.39 -14.69
N THR A 117 4.56 -16.31 -14.44
CA THR A 117 5.57 -17.30 -14.88
C THR A 117 6.18 -18.07 -13.72
N ALA A 118 5.96 -17.65 -12.47
CA ALA A 118 6.54 -18.25 -11.28
C ALA A 118 6.01 -19.67 -11.05
N ALA A 119 6.93 -20.59 -10.70
CA ALA A 119 6.58 -21.94 -10.28
C ALA A 119 5.80 -21.94 -8.94
N ASN A 120 6.07 -20.97 -8.08
CA ASN A 120 5.40 -20.81 -6.79
C ASN A 120 4.89 -19.36 -6.62
N ARG A 121 3.63 -19.15 -7.01
CA ARG A 121 2.97 -17.83 -6.93
C ARG A 121 2.85 -17.30 -5.50
N ARG A 122 2.71 -18.21 -4.52
CA ARG A 122 2.60 -17.82 -3.11
C ARG A 122 3.90 -17.18 -2.63
N VAL A 123 5.05 -17.77 -2.92
CA VAL A 123 6.36 -17.21 -2.53
C VAL A 123 6.56 -15.83 -3.17
N GLU A 124 6.18 -15.65 -4.45
CA GLU A 124 6.29 -14.35 -5.11
C GLU A 124 5.39 -13.29 -4.45
N ALA A 125 4.17 -13.69 -4.03
CA ALA A 125 3.25 -12.82 -3.30
C ALA A 125 3.84 -12.40 -1.93
N GLU A 126 4.42 -13.33 -1.19
CA GLU A 126 5.08 -13.05 0.09
C GLU A 126 6.31 -12.12 -0.09
N LEU A 127 7.12 -12.35 -1.13
CA LEU A 127 8.25 -11.48 -1.49
C LEU A 127 7.79 -10.07 -1.88
N CYS A 128 6.65 -9.97 -2.56
CA CYS A 128 6.03 -8.67 -2.84
C CYS A 128 5.70 -7.92 -1.53
N ALA A 129 5.08 -8.60 -0.56
CA ALA A 129 4.80 -8.01 0.75
C ALA A 129 6.07 -7.54 1.48
N VAL A 130 7.15 -8.33 1.44
CA VAL A 130 8.46 -7.93 2.00
C VAL A 130 8.95 -6.61 1.38
N ARG A 131 8.92 -6.50 0.05
CA ARG A 131 9.36 -5.28 -0.67
C ARG A 131 8.48 -4.08 -0.33
N LEU A 132 7.17 -4.27 -0.22
CA LEU A 132 6.21 -3.22 0.11
C LEU A 132 6.38 -2.74 1.56
N CYS A 133 6.53 -3.65 2.52
CA CYS A 133 6.76 -3.32 3.93
C CYS A 133 8.04 -2.53 4.13
N SER A 134 9.13 -2.89 3.45
CA SER A 134 10.40 -2.16 3.57
C SER A 134 10.28 -0.70 3.13
N LEU A 135 9.44 -0.40 2.13
CA LEU A 135 9.16 0.98 1.71
C LEU A 135 8.12 1.69 2.60
N GLY A 136 7.21 0.96 3.23
CA GLY A 136 6.22 1.51 4.15
C GLY A 136 6.84 2.00 5.46
N ALA A 137 7.72 1.19 6.05
CA ALA A 137 8.42 1.49 7.31
C ALA A 137 9.47 2.61 7.15
N ASP A 138 10.13 2.67 5.98
CA ASP A 138 11.28 3.53 5.72
C ASP A 138 10.96 4.67 4.73
N ASN A 139 9.92 5.49 5.01
CA ASN A 139 9.69 6.74 4.28
C ASN A 139 10.92 7.70 4.31
N TYR A 140 11.89 7.40 5.18
CA TYR A 140 13.11 8.19 5.34
C TYR A 140 14.30 7.68 4.50
N ASP A 141 14.27 6.46 3.99
CA ASP A 141 15.42 5.85 3.29
C ASP A 141 15.42 6.08 1.77
N THR A 142 14.29 6.41 1.17
CA THR A 142 14.32 6.89 -0.20
C THR A 142 14.74 8.35 -0.23
N LEU A 143 15.69 8.72 -1.11
CA LEU A 143 16.12 10.11 -1.28
C LEU A 143 14.93 11.07 -1.44
N GLY A 144 13.86 10.64 -2.12
CA GLY A 144 12.62 11.40 -2.26
C GLY A 144 11.88 11.60 -0.93
N GLY A 145 11.73 10.56 -0.11
CA GLY A 145 11.08 10.64 1.19
C GLY A 145 11.87 11.52 2.19
N ARG A 146 13.21 11.49 2.12
CA ARG A 146 14.07 12.38 2.91
C ARG A 146 13.95 13.83 2.49
N VAL A 147 13.83 14.11 1.20
CA VAL A 147 13.64 15.46 0.67
C VAL A 147 12.25 15.98 1.06
N GLU A 148 11.17 15.20 0.88
CA GLU A 148 9.82 15.61 1.29
C GLU A 148 9.75 15.87 2.81
N ALA A 149 10.35 15.02 3.63
CA ALA A 149 10.40 15.20 5.08
C ALA A 149 11.21 16.45 5.50
N LEU A 150 12.27 16.78 4.77
CA LEU A 150 13.06 18.00 4.98
C LEU A 150 12.29 19.25 4.55
N GLU A 151 11.59 19.20 3.43
CA GLU A 151 10.75 20.28 2.94
C GLU A 151 9.58 20.56 3.90
N GLU A 152 8.97 19.53 4.45
CA GLU A 152 7.89 19.66 5.43
C GLU A 152 8.40 20.25 6.76
N LYS A 153 9.57 19.82 7.23
CA LYS A 153 10.23 20.42 8.39
C LYS A 153 10.57 21.89 8.17
N LEU A 154 11.05 22.27 6.98
CA LEU A 154 11.33 23.66 6.63
C LEU A 154 10.05 24.50 6.57
N LYS A 155 8.96 23.99 6.02
CA LYS A 155 7.65 24.66 6.00
C LYS A 155 7.07 24.87 7.39
N ASN A 156 7.30 23.92 8.32
CA ASN A 156 6.83 23.96 9.69
C ASN A 156 7.75 24.72 10.65
N GLY A 157 8.80 25.38 10.14
CA GLY A 157 9.65 26.31 10.90
C GLY A 157 10.55 25.68 11.97
N VAL A 158 10.88 24.39 11.86
CA VAL A 158 11.84 23.75 12.77
C VAL A 158 13.25 24.17 12.35
N PRO A 159 14.05 24.82 13.20
CA PRO A 159 15.39 25.26 12.84
C PRO A 159 16.28 24.04 12.57
N VAL A 160 16.81 23.95 11.38
CA VAL A 160 17.85 22.98 11.04
C VAL A 160 19.06 23.32 11.90
N GLN A 161 19.39 22.50 12.89
CA GLN A 161 20.68 22.60 13.57
C GLN A 161 21.79 22.29 12.55
N MET A 162 22.45 23.34 12.07
CA MET A 162 23.68 23.20 11.32
C MET A 162 24.73 22.57 12.25
N VAL A 163 25.07 21.31 12.01
CA VAL A 163 26.26 20.71 12.63
C VAL A 163 27.47 21.47 12.08
N PRO A 164 28.27 22.13 12.95
CA PRO A 164 29.44 22.84 12.46
C PRO A 164 30.43 21.84 11.85
N ALA A 165 30.81 22.09 10.62
CA ALA A 165 31.91 21.41 9.95
C ALA A 165 33.25 21.86 10.59
N ALA A 166 33.57 21.31 11.75
CA ALA A 166 34.83 21.54 12.44
C ALA A 166 35.36 20.21 12.96
N ALA A 167 36.08 19.50 12.14
CA ALA A 167 37.16 18.57 12.51
C ALA A 167 37.70 17.80 11.27
N ALA A 168 38.19 18.52 10.27
CA ALA A 168 39.02 17.91 9.22
C ALA A 168 40.21 18.83 8.88
N GLN A 169 40.93 19.27 9.92
CA GLN A 169 42.27 19.83 9.80
C GLN A 169 42.98 19.63 11.12
N GLN A 170 43.71 18.53 11.25
CA GLN A 170 44.96 18.31 12.00
C GLN A 170 45.33 16.82 11.97
N ALA A 171 46.14 16.43 11.01
CA ALA A 171 47.38 15.65 11.16
C ALA A 171 47.92 15.29 9.78
#